data_dcc47168911422f3d56688c329bf8836
#
_entry.id   dcc47168911422f3d56688c329bf8836
#
_cell.length_a   1.000
_cell.length_b   1.000
_cell.length_c   1.000
_cell.angle_alpha   90.00
_cell.angle_beta   90.00
_cell.angle_gamma   90.00
#
_symmetry.space_group_name_H-M   'P 1'
#
loop_
_entity.id
_entity.type
_entity.pdbx_description
1 polymer ?
#
loop_
_entity_poly.entity_id
_entity_poly.type
_entity_poly.pdbx_seq_one_letter_code
_entity_poly.pdbx_strand_id
1 'polypeptide(L)'
;MSNLPVISIARADGRRPLIFSWGVSSYFGWGVYGLNLMLHLADHPAVVPVCAVEFASGDVVLDPLRKRRMMAMARNSAPLWTALGQTEGDRAGLDHVLLQGLVNDLGAATSAHDRMLHGRPTVGVVFLEAATLSPRGLARAEHFALIVAGSRWNEQVLRNHGIDAVTTVLQGVDTALYHPAPRTGLFPGRFVVFSGGKLEFRKGQDLVLAAFRAFRQRHAEAL
;
A
#
# COMPACT_ATOMS: atom_id res chain seq x y z
N MET A 1 3.97 29.44 11.04
CA MET A 1 4.01 28.35 10.03
C MET A 1 5.32 28.52 9.29
N SER A 2 6.30 27.62 9.53
CA SER A 2 7.59 27.64 8.82
C SER A 2 7.32 27.47 7.33
N ASN A 3 8.03 28.28 6.51
CA ASN A 3 7.99 28.17 5.04
C ASN A 3 8.52 26.79 4.63
N LEU A 4 7.63 25.79 4.53
CA LEU A 4 7.98 24.49 3.98
C LEU A 4 8.32 24.67 2.50
N PRO A 5 9.45 24.12 2.00
CA PRO A 5 9.71 24.08 0.58
C PRO A 5 8.59 23.30 -0.11
N VAL A 6 7.95 23.93 -1.12
CA VAL A 6 6.83 23.33 -1.86
C VAL A 6 7.33 22.85 -3.22
N ILE A 7 7.18 21.57 -3.47
CA ILE A 7 7.52 20.92 -4.74
C ILE A 7 6.26 20.84 -5.59
N SER A 8 6.35 21.36 -6.84
CA SER A 8 5.32 21.23 -7.86
C SER A 8 5.87 20.48 -9.06
N ILE A 9 5.08 19.54 -9.59
CA ILE A 9 5.46 18.74 -10.75
C ILE A 9 4.55 19.14 -11.90
N ALA A 10 5.08 19.95 -12.83
CA ALA A 10 4.36 20.33 -14.04
C ALA A 10 4.23 19.14 -14.99
N ARG A 11 3.07 19.02 -15.66
CA ARG A 11 2.84 17.99 -16.67
C ARG A 11 2.29 18.61 -17.95
N ALA A 12 2.90 18.24 -19.07
CA ALA A 12 2.50 18.71 -20.38
C ALA A 12 1.17 18.11 -20.86
N ASP A 13 0.76 16.95 -20.32
CA ASP A 13 -0.47 16.23 -20.71
C ASP A 13 -1.73 16.69 -19.97
N GLY A 14 -1.63 17.71 -19.12
CA GLY A 14 -2.73 18.29 -18.36
C GLY A 14 -3.30 17.42 -17.25
N ARG A 15 -2.83 16.17 -17.08
CA ARG A 15 -3.24 15.29 -15.98
C ARG A 15 -2.60 15.73 -14.67
N ARG A 16 -3.33 15.59 -13.58
CA ARG A 16 -2.85 15.96 -12.23
C ARG A 16 -2.04 14.83 -11.61
N PRO A 17 -0.85 15.09 -11.05
CA PRO A 17 -0.12 14.11 -10.26
C PRO A 17 -0.93 13.66 -9.05
N LEU A 18 -1.02 12.32 -8.85
CA LEU A 18 -1.48 11.68 -7.64
C LEU A 18 -0.28 10.97 -7.02
N ILE A 19 0.19 11.49 -5.90
CA ILE A 19 1.48 11.07 -5.32
C ILE A 19 1.24 10.00 -4.26
N PHE A 20 2.05 8.92 -4.31
CA PHE A 20 2.07 7.83 -3.34
C PHE A 20 3.30 7.97 -2.47
N SER A 21 3.13 7.99 -1.13
CA SER A 21 4.26 8.10 -0.20
C SER A 21 4.99 6.79 0.06
N TRP A 22 4.43 5.65 -0.34
CA TRP A 22 5.01 4.32 -0.08
C TRP A 22 5.63 3.71 -1.33
N GLY A 23 6.58 2.77 -1.10
CA GLY A 23 7.32 2.12 -2.18
C GLY A 23 6.47 1.14 -2.98
N VAL A 24 6.86 0.96 -4.25
CA VAL A 24 6.27 0.02 -5.20
C VAL A 24 7.16 -1.21 -5.31
N SER A 25 6.61 -2.42 -5.12
CA SER A 25 7.40 -3.65 -5.17
C SER A 25 6.48 -4.87 -5.34
N SER A 26 7.04 -5.97 -5.88
CA SER A 26 6.39 -7.28 -5.89
C SER A 26 6.64 -8.11 -4.62
N TYR A 27 7.45 -7.63 -3.67
CA TYR A 27 8.00 -8.45 -2.58
C TYR A 27 7.39 -8.21 -1.20
N PHE A 28 6.59 -7.14 -1.02
CA PHE A 28 5.92 -6.85 0.26
C PHE A 28 4.53 -6.22 0.05
N GLY A 29 3.64 -6.36 1.03
CA GLY A 29 2.21 -6.02 0.90
C GLY A 29 1.93 -4.59 0.43
N TRP A 30 2.53 -3.57 1.05
CA TRP A 30 2.41 -2.18 0.62
C TRP A 30 2.93 -1.96 -0.80
N GLY A 31 4.05 -2.64 -1.16
CA GLY A 31 4.62 -2.57 -2.49
C GLY A 31 3.68 -3.14 -3.56
N VAL A 32 3.09 -4.31 -3.30
CA VAL A 32 2.10 -4.94 -4.20
C VAL A 32 0.85 -4.08 -4.34
N TYR A 33 0.38 -3.47 -3.24
CA TYR A 33 -0.75 -2.56 -3.27
C TYR A 33 -0.46 -1.33 -4.13
N GLY A 34 0.68 -0.67 -3.92
CA GLY A 34 1.12 0.48 -4.73
C GLY A 34 1.30 0.12 -6.20
N LEU A 35 1.94 -1.02 -6.48
CA LEU A 35 2.13 -1.56 -7.84
C LEU A 35 0.80 -1.67 -8.60
N ASN A 36 -0.20 -2.31 -7.99
CA ASN A 36 -1.50 -2.54 -8.64
C ASN A 36 -2.28 -1.24 -8.80
N LEU A 37 -2.27 -0.34 -7.79
CA LEU A 37 -2.89 0.98 -7.91
C LEU A 37 -2.27 1.80 -9.05
N MET A 38 -0.94 1.86 -9.13
CA MET A 38 -0.26 2.60 -10.20
C MET A 38 -0.58 2.02 -11.57
N LEU A 39 -0.55 0.69 -11.74
CA LEU A 39 -0.91 0.05 -13.00
C LEU A 39 -2.36 0.34 -13.39
N HIS A 40 -3.28 0.30 -12.43
CA HIS A 40 -4.70 0.57 -12.67
C HIS A 40 -4.98 2.03 -13.03
N LEU A 41 -4.24 2.96 -12.43
CA LEU A 41 -4.36 4.40 -12.67
C LEU A 41 -3.53 4.91 -13.86
N ALA A 42 -2.68 4.06 -14.46
CA ALA A 42 -1.77 4.49 -15.53
C ALA A 42 -2.48 5.17 -16.72
N ASP A 43 -3.68 4.68 -17.07
CA ASP A 43 -4.48 5.17 -18.19
C ASP A 43 -5.65 6.05 -17.73
N HIS A 44 -5.67 6.48 -16.47
CA HIS A 44 -6.75 7.32 -15.96
C HIS A 44 -6.72 8.71 -16.63
N PRO A 45 -7.84 9.22 -17.14
CA PRO A 45 -7.84 10.44 -17.95
C PRO A 45 -7.48 11.73 -17.17
N ALA A 46 -7.75 11.77 -15.87
CA ALA A 46 -7.60 12.98 -15.07
C ALA A 46 -6.34 12.99 -14.19
N VAL A 47 -5.75 11.83 -13.89
CA VAL A 47 -4.60 11.74 -12.97
C VAL A 47 -3.48 10.92 -13.55
N VAL A 48 -2.26 11.18 -13.08
CA VAL A 48 -1.09 10.35 -13.34
C VAL A 48 -0.50 9.89 -12.01
N PRO A 49 -0.32 8.57 -11.80
CA PRO A 49 0.31 8.07 -10.58
C PRO A 49 1.81 8.41 -10.57
N VAL A 50 2.27 8.94 -9.43
CA VAL A 50 3.66 9.31 -9.16
C VAL A 50 4.06 8.70 -7.81
N CYS A 51 5.16 7.97 -7.75
CA CYS A 51 5.66 7.40 -6.51
C CYS A 51 6.73 8.32 -5.91
N ALA A 52 6.61 8.69 -4.64
CA ALA A 52 7.61 9.48 -3.95
C ALA A 52 8.86 8.66 -3.57
N VAL A 53 8.71 7.35 -3.42
CA VAL A 53 9.81 6.43 -3.17
C VAL A 53 10.38 5.93 -4.48
N GLU A 54 11.69 6.03 -4.64
CA GLU A 54 12.37 5.54 -5.85
C GLU A 54 12.22 4.03 -5.98
N PHE A 55 11.99 3.57 -7.21
CA PHE A 55 11.92 2.15 -7.55
C PHE A 55 12.52 1.87 -8.93
N ALA A 56 13.04 0.67 -9.10
CA ALA A 56 13.72 0.23 -10.31
C ALA A 56 13.14 -1.09 -10.86
N SER A 57 13.66 -1.53 -11.99
CA SER A 57 13.22 -2.77 -12.67
C SER A 57 13.38 -4.04 -11.81
N GLY A 58 14.32 -4.05 -10.85
CA GLY A 58 14.54 -5.17 -9.92
C GLY A 58 13.49 -5.28 -8.82
N ASP A 59 12.78 -4.19 -8.52
CA ASP A 59 11.77 -4.18 -7.45
C ASP A 59 10.45 -4.82 -7.87
N VAL A 60 10.26 -5.07 -9.18
CA VAL A 60 9.00 -5.58 -9.72
C VAL A 60 9.19 -6.84 -10.58
N VAL A 61 8.43 -7.86 -10.25
CA VAL A 61 8.30 -9.11 -11.02
C VAL A 61 6.95 -9.08 -11.74
N LEU A 62 6.99 -8.76 -13.02
CA LEU A 62 5.83 -8.56 -13.88
C LEU A 62 6.11 -9.15 -15.27
N ASP A 63 5.04 -9.44 -16.01
CA ASP A 63 5.15 -9.69 -17.46
C ASP A 63 5.77 -8.48 -18.17
N PRO A 64 6.33 -8.68 -19.40
CA PRO A 64 7.05 -7.63 -20.10
C PRO A 64 6.22 -6.36 -20.37
N LEU A 65 4.91 -6.50 -20.61
CA LEU A 65 4.04 -5.37 -20.93
C LEU A 65 3.79 -4.51 -19.68
N ARG A 66 3.37 -5.13 -18.57
CA ARG A 66 3.17 -4.44 -17.28
C ARG A 66 4.47 -3.84 -16.76
N LYS A 67 5.60 -4.56 -16.92
CA LYS A 67 6.93 -4.05 -16.54
C LYS A 67 7.30 -2.79 -17.33
N ARG A 68 7.06 -2.76 -18.64
CA ARG A 68 7.28 -1.56 -19.47
C ARG A 68 6.44 -0.37 -19.00
N ARG A 69 5.16 -0.60 -18.63
CA ARG A 69 4.27 0.44 -18.09
C ARG A 69 4.80 0.96 -16.75
N MET A 70 5.22 0.07 -15.84
CA MET A 70 5.81 0.49 -14.55
C MET A 70 7.08 1.33 -14.74
N MET A 71 7.95 0.96 -15.67
CA MET A 71 9.16 1.75 -15.98
C MET A 71 8.83 3.11 -16.60
N ALA A 72 7.73 3.24 -17.33
CA ALA A 72 7.24 4.54 -17.78
C ALA A 72 6.78 5.40 -16.59
N MET A 73 6.12 4.82 -15.60
CA MET A 73 5.72 5.53 -14.38
C MET A 73 6.91 5.88 -13.47
N ALA A 74 7.96 5.06 -13.44
CA ALA A 74 9.22 5.42 -12.81
C ALA A 74 9.82 6.70 -13.43
N ARG A 75 9.86 6.79 -14.76
CA ARG A 75 10.29 8.03 -15.46
C ARG A 75 9.40 9.23 -15.13
N ASN A 76 8.09 9.03 -14.99
CA ASN A 76 7.16 10.08 -14.56
C ASN A 76 7.42 10.54 -13.12
N SER A 77 7.95 9.67 -12.27
CA SER A 77 8.27 9.96 -10.86
C SER A 77 9.66 10.59 -10.68
N ALA A 78 10.58 10.41 -11.62
CA ALA A 78 11.95 10.88 -11.51
C ALA A 78 12.11 12.39 -11.22
N PRO A 79 11.29 13.32 -11.76
CA PRO A 79 11.36 14.72 -11.38
C PRO A 79 11.09 14.96 -9.90
N LEU A 80 10.16 14.20 -9.29
CA LEU A 80 9.89 14.27 -7.85
C LEU A 80 11.09 13.78 -7.05
N TRP A 81 11.70 12.66 -7.44
CA TRP A 81 12.87 12.11 -6.77
C TRP A 81 14.03 13.09 -6.76
N THR A 82 14.30 13.70 -7.92
CA THR A 82 15.34 14.74 -8.05
C THR A 82 15.04 15.92 -7.12
N ALA A 83 13.81 16.44 -7.14
CA ALA A 83 13.42 17.57 -6.30
C ALA A 83 13.51 17.25 -4.80
N LEU A 84 13.07 16.05 -4.39
CA LEU A 84 13.19 15.58 -3.01
C LEU A 84 14.66 15.44 -2.59
N GLY A 85 15.53 14.91 -3.45
CA GLY A 85 16.96 14.80 -3.19
C GLY A 85 17.65 16.16 -2.99
N GLN A 86 17.17 17.20 -3.67
CA GLN A 86 17.71 18.57 -3.57
C GLN A 86 17.09 19.42 -2.46
N THR A 87 15.97 18.95 -1.86
CA THR A 87 15.28 19.70 -0.80
C THR A 87 16.04 19.52 0.52
N GLU A 88 16.28 20.59 1.25
CA GLU A 88 16.85 20.54 2.59
C GLU A 88 15.76 20.35 3.66
N GLY A 89 16.18 19.82 4.82
CA GLY A 89 15.31 19.59 5.98
C GLY A 89 14.56 18.27 5.96
N ASP A 90 13.79 18.03 7.02
CA ASP A 90 13.06 16.80 7.32
C ASP A 90 11.61 16.80 6.81
N ARG A 91 11.17 17.90 6.18
CA ARG A 91 9.79 18.09 5.68
C ARG A 91 9.78 18.72 4.30
N ALA A 92 8.81 18.29 3.47
CA ALA A 92 8.55 18.90 2.18
C ALA A 92 7.04 19.00 1.91
N GLY A 93 6.59 20.13 1.38
CA GLY A 93 5.25 20.33 0.85
C GLY A 93 5.17 19.87 -0.60
N LEU A 94 4.02 19.32 -0.99
CA LEU A 94 3.70 18.95 -2.36
C LEU A 94 2.45 19.73 -2.79
N ASP A 95 2.50 20.39 -3.93
CA ASP A 95 1.33 21.12 -4.48
C ASP A 95 0.37 20.17 -5.23
N HIS A 96 0.22 18.97 -4.69
CA HIS A 96 -0.56 17.88 -5.29
C HIS A 96 -1.19 17.01 -4.20
N VAL A 97 -2.19 16.21 -4.58
CA VAL A 97 -2.78 15.21 -3.69
C VAL A 97 -1.72 14.16 -3.34
N LEU A 98 -1.51 13.97 -2.04
CA LEU A 98 -0.65 12.92 -1.49
C LEU A 98 -1.51 11.82 -0.88
N LEU A 99 -1.38 10.59 -1.38
CA LEU A 99 -1.82 9.40 -0.68
C LEU A 99 -0.69 8.95 0.26
N GLN A 100 -0.92 9.02 1.55
CA GLN A 100 0.07 8.65 2.57
C GLN A 100 -0.27 7.30 3.19
N GLY A 101 0.62 6.32 3.02
CA GLY A 101 0.51 5.03 3.70
C GLY A 101 0.70 5.19 5.21
N LEU A 102 -0.22 4.60 5.99
CA LEU A 102 -0.22 4.69 7.44
C LEU A 102 -0.15 3.30 8.07
N VAL A 103 0.67 3.18 9.11
CA VAL A 103 0.70 2.01 10.00
C VAL A 103 -0.23 2.21 11.19
N ASN A 104 -0.21 1.26 12.14
CA ASN A 104 -0.92 1.40 13.41
C ASN A 104 -0.62 2.76 14.07
N ASP A 105 -1.61 3.27 14.81
CA ASP A 105 -1.54 4.59 15.45
C ASP A 105 -1.33 5.75 14.46
N LEU A 106 -1.73 5.56 13.19
CA LEU A 106 -1.68 6.53 12.10
C LEU A 106 -0.30 7.13 11.85
N GLY A 107 0.76 6.39 12.19
CA GLY A 107 2.13 6.75 11.83
C GLY A 107 2.37 6.57 10.33
N ALA A 108 3.29 7.34 9.74
CA ALA A 108 3.67 7.13 8.35
C ALA A 108 4.30 5.74 8.15
N ALA A 109 3.85 5.00 7.13
CA ALA A 109 4.36 3.67 6.80
C ALA A 109 5.79 3.70 6.25
N THR A 110 6.13 4.76 5.53
CA THR A 110 7.46 5.01 4.96
C THR A 110 7.72 6.50 4.88
N SER A 111 8.97 6.89 4.88
CA SER A 111 9.42 8.25 4.54
C SER A 111 10.17 8.22 3.21
N ALA A 112 9.88 9.14 2.31
CA ALA A 112 10.63 9.30 1.10
C ALA A 112 11.85 10.20 1.40
N HIS A 113 13.05 9.68 1.17
CA HIS A 113 14.30 10.38 1.51
C HIS A 113 14.36 10.86 2.97
N ASP A 114 13.85 10.03 3.92
CA ASP A 114 13.75 10.35 5.35
C ASP A 114 13.00 11.65 5.70
N ARG A 115 12.09 12.06 4.82
CA ARG A 115 11.27 13.27 4.97
C ARG A 115 9.81 12.99 5.18
N MET A 116 9.17 13.82 5.99
CA MET A 116 7.72 13.87 6.11
C MET A 116 7.15 14.73 4.97
N LEU A 117 6.32 14.11 4.14
CA LEU A 117 5.66 14.78 3.02
C LEU A 117 4.27 15.30 3.44
N HIS A 118 3.92 16.47 2.93
CA HIS A 118 2.61 17.10 3.11
C HIS A 118 2.01 17.46 1.76
N GLY A 119 0.92 16.80 1.40
CA GLY A 119 0.18 17.07 0.17
C GLY A 119 -0.85 18.21 0.31
N ARG A 120 -1.43 18.57 -0.81
CA ARG A 120 -2.57 19.50 -0.91
C ARG A 120 -3.71 18.87 -1.72
N PRO A 121 -4.59 18.09 -1.03
CA PRO A 121 -4.55 17.64 0.37
C PRO A 121 -3.67 16.39 0.59
N THR A 122 -3.43 16.03 1.88
CA THR A 122 -2.95 14.72 2.27
C THR A 122 -4.14 13.81 2.60
N VAL A 123 -4.17 12.63 1.97
CA VAL A 123 -5.15 11.58 2.22
C VAL A 123 -4.41 10.39 2.82
N GLY A 124 -4.80 9.98 4.03
CA GLY A 124 -4.24 8.80 4.69
C GLY A 124 -4.80 7.52 4.07
N VAL A 125 -3.99 6.47 3.94
CA VAL A 125 -4.43 5.12 3.58
C VAL A 125 -3.96 4.17 4.66
N VAL A 126 -4.88 3.40 5.28
CA VAL A 126 -4.56 2.61 6.47
C VAL A 126 -5.11 1.19 6.43
N PHE A 127 -4.31 0.27 6.96
CA PHE A 127 -4.69 -1.10 7.27
C PHE A 127 -4.34 -1.35 8.74
N LEU A 128 -5.27 -0.99 9.66
CA LEU A 128 -5.05 -1.16 11.09
C LEU A 128 -5.03 -2.64 11.48
N GLU A 129 -4.09 -3.01 12.33
CA GLU A 129 -4.00 -4.32 12.97
C GLU A 129 -4.41 -4.25 14.46
N ALA A 130 -4.63 -3.04 15.00
CA ALA A 130 -5.05 -2.78 16.37
C ALA A 130 -6.37 -1.98 16.41
N ALA A 131 -7.18 -2.24 17.44
CA ALA A 131 -8.47 -1.57 17.64
C ALA A 131 -8.36 -0.26 18.44
N THR A 132 -7.17 0.11 18.90
CA THR A 132 -6.95 1.28 19.76
C THR A 132 -6.00 2.26 19.10
N LEU A 133 -6.28 3.56 19.30
CA LEU A 133 -5.39 4.65 18.93
C LEU A 133 -4.92 5.36 20.19
N SER A 134 -3.65 5.73 20.23
CA SER A 134 -3.12 6.58 21.31
C SER A 134 -3.54 8.05 21.11
N PRO A 135 -3.41 8.92 22.13
CA PRO A 135 -3.61 10.36 21.97
C PRO A 135 -2.72 10.95 20.84
N ARG A 136 -1.54 10.39 20.63
CA ARG A 136 -0.65 10.79 19.53
C ARG A 136 -1.20 10.36 18.16
N GLY A 137 -1.82 9.18 18.08
CA GLY A 137 -2.51 8.71 16.88
C GLY A 137 -3.69 9.61 16.50
N LEU A 138 -4.49 10.00 17.49
CA LEU A 138 -5.61 10.94 17.32
C LEU A 138 -5.12 12.30 16.81
N ALA A 139 -4.08 12.86 17.41
CA ALA A 139 -3.49 14.12 16.94
C ALA A 139 -2.96 14.03 15.51
N ARG A 140 -2.46 12.87 15.07
CA ARG A 140 -2.06 12.65 13.68
C ARG A 140 -3.24 12.65 12.72
N ALA A 141 -4.41 12.15 13.14
CA ALA A 141 -5.60 12.11 12.31
C ALA A 141 -6.00 13.49 11.79
N GLU A 142 -5.77 14.54 12.56
CA GLU A 142 -6.09 15.94 12.21
C GLU A 142 -5.31 16.45 10.98
N HIS A 143 -4.22 15.79 10.59
CA HIS A 143 -3.41 16.17 9.44
C HIS A 143 -3.95 15.65 8.10
N PHE A 144 -4.94 14.76 8.13
CA PHE A 144 -5.51 14.16 6.93
C PHE A 144 -6.86 14.78 6.57
N ALA A 145 -7.00 15.21 5.34
CA ALA A 145 -8.29 15.68 4.81
C ALA A 145 -9.31 14.52 4.70
N LEU A 146 -8.82 13.29 4.54
CA LEU A 146 -9.58 12.05 4.49
C LEU A 146 -8.67 10.89 4.87
N ILE A 147 -9.21 9.87 5.53
CA ILE A 147 -8.55 8.59 5.74
C ILE A 147 -9.29 7.51 4.97
N VAL A 148 -8.59 6.82 4.08
CA VAL A 148 -9.08 5.64 3.37
C VAL A 148 -8.75 4.40 4.19
N ALA A 149 -9.77 3.75 4.70
CA ALA A 149 -9.67 2.51 5.48
C ALA A 149 -9.76 1.29 4.54
N GLY A 150 -8.85 0.32 4.68
CA GLY A 150 -8.82 -0.88 3.85
C GLY A 150 -9.89 -1.91 4.17
N SER A 151 -10.70 -1.71 5.21
CA SER A 151 -11.83 -2.55 5.58
C SER A 151 -12.87 -1.76 6.38
N ARG A 152 -14.11 -2.29 6.41
CA ARG A 152 -15.18 -1.72 7.25
C ARG A 152 -14.84 -1.77 8.74
N TRP A 153 -14.09 -2.79 9.17
CA TRP A 153 -13.61 -2.86 10.55
C TRP A 153 -12.64 -1.69 10.85
N ASN A 154 -11.70 -1.41 9.96
CA ASN A 154 -10.80 -0.25 10.13
C ASN A 154 -11.59 1.07 10.19
N GLU A 155 -12.57 1.26 9.32
CA GLU A 155 -13.44 2.45 9.37
C GLU A 155 -14.18 2.56 10.70
N GLN A 156 -14.76 1.45 11.18
CA GLN A 156 -15.46 1.44 12.47
C GLN A 156 -14.52 1.77 13.64
N VAL A 157 -13.28 1.24 13.64
CA VAL A 157 -12.27 1.58 14.64
C VAL A 157 -12.00 3.08 14.63
N LEU A 158 -11.79 3.69 13.46
CA LEU A 158 -11.52 5.12 13.35
C LEU A 158 -12.71 5.97 13.82
N ARG A 159 -13.94 5.61 13.43
CA ARG A 159 -15.16 6.31 13.86
C ARG A 159 -15.40 6.20 15.37
N ASN A 160 -15.12 5.04 15.98
CA ASN A 160 -15.23 4.86 17.43
C ASN A 160 -14.25 5.75 18.22
N HIS A 161 -13.20 6.25 17.55
CA HIS A 161 -12.26 7.22 18.12
C HIS A 161 -12.58 8.68 17.72
N GLY A 162 -13.77 8.94 17.16
CA GLY A 162 -14.20 10.30 16.79
C GLY A 162 -13.60 10.83 15.49
N ILE A 163 -13.05 9.96 14.63
CA ILE A 163 -12.51 10.37 13.32
C ILE A 163 -13.61 10.20 12.27
N ASP A 164 -14.25 11.30 11.86
CA ASP A 164 -15.36 11.29 10.92
C ASP A 164 -14.92 11.35 9.45
N ALA A 165 -13.78 11.98 9.16
CA ALA A 165 -13.22 12.07 7.82
C ALA A 165 -12.60 10.74 7.37
N VAL A 166 -13.42 9.69 7.30
CA VAL A 166 -12.99 8.33 6.92
C VAL A 166 -13.97 7.70 5.94
N THR A 167 -13.44 6.91 5.01
CA THR A 167 -14.22 6.08 4.08
C THR A 167 -13.55 4.74 3.86
N THR A 168 -14.35 3.69 3.63
CA THR A 168 -13.82 2.37 3.29
C THR A 168 -13.65 2.23 1.78
N VAL A 169 -12.43 1.86 1.36
CA VAL A 169 -12.15 1.35 0.02
C VAL A 169 -11.52 -0.03 0.17
N LEU A 170 -12.28 -1.07 -0.19
CA LEU A 170 -11.80 -2.44 -0.07
C LEU A 170 -10.67 -2.69 -1.07
N GLN A 171 -9.67 -3.44 -0.61
CA GLN A 171 -8.64 -3.96 -1.52
C GLN A 171 -9.25 -4.98 -2.48
N GLY A 172 -8.86 -4.91 -3.74
CA GLY A 172 -9.17 -5.91 -4.75
C GLY A 172 -8.07 -6.95 -4.89
N VAL A 173 -8.31 -7.88 -5.79
CA VAL A 173 -7.31 -8.84 -6.27
C VAL A 173 -7.16 -8.70 -7.79
N ASP A 174 -5.96 -8.99 -8.30
CA ASP A 174 -5.75 -9.05 -9.75
C ASP A 174 -6.38 -10.34 -10.30
N THR A 175 -7.55 -10.20 -10.92
CA THR A 175 -8.31 -11.34 -11.46
C THR A 175 -7.65 -11.99 -12.68
N ALA A 176 -6.65 -11.35 -13.29
CA ALA A 176 -5.84 -11.98 -14.32
C ALA A 176 -4.85 -13.00 -13.75
N LEU A 177 -4.48 -12.85 -12.48
CA LEU A 177 -3.60 -13.77 -11.74
C LEU A 177 -4.38 -14.71 -10.83
N TYR A 178 -5.42 -14.21 -10.17
CA TYR A 178 -6.20 -14.94 -9.18
C TYR A 178 -7.62 -15.17 -9.70
N HIS A 179 -7.85 -16.29 -10.34
CA HIS A 179 -9.14 -16.68 -10.92
C HIS A 179 -9.39 -18.18 -10.69
N PRO A 180 -10.64 -18.64 -10.75
CA PRO A 180 -10.95 -20.05 -10.75
C PRO A 180 -10.21 -20.78 -11.89
N ALA A 181 -9.55 -21.87 -11.55
CA ALA A 181 -8.83 -22.70 -12.52
C ALA A 181 -9.20 -24.17 -12.32
N PRO A 182 -9.07 -25.02 -13.35
CA PRO A 182 -9.21 -26.45 -13.22
C PRO A 182 -8.23 -27.01 -12.19
N ARG A 183 -8.64 -28.05 -11.46
CA ARG A 183 -7.72 -28.76 -10.55
C ARG A 183 -6.58 -29.38 -11.34
N THR A 184 -5.35 -29.10 -10.95
CA THR A 184 -4.15 -29.62 -11.66
C THR A 184 -3.89 -31.11 -11.44
N GLY A 185 -4.54 -31.71 -10.42
CA GLY A 185 -4.24 -33.10 -10.02
C GLY A 185 -2.86 -33.30 -9.41
N LEU A 186 -2.18 -32.22 -8.99
CA LEU A 186 -0.81 -32.26 -8.44
C LEU A 186 -0.67 -33.21 -7.24
N PHE A 187 -1.73 -33.38 -6.46
CA PHE A 187 -1.78 -34.28 -5.30
C PHE A 187 -3.04 -35.17 -5.39
N PRO A 188 -3.05 -36.19 -6.27
CA PRO A 188 -4.22 -37.04 -6.48
C PRO A 188 -4.54 -37.81 -5.18
N GLY A 189 -5.85 -37.86 -4.83
CA GLY A 189 -6.34 -38.57 -3.63
C GLY A 189 -5.94 -37.90 -2.30
N ARG A 190 -5.37 -36.68 -2.32
CA ARG A 190 -4.99 -35.97 -1.11
C ARG A 190 -5.93 -34.79 -0.83
N PHE A 191 -6.17 -34.56 0.45
CA PHE A 191 -6.78 -33.32 0.94
C PHE A 191 -5.66 -32.36 1.33
N VAL A 192 -5.51 -31.27 0.57
CA VAL A 192 -4.40 -30.32 0.75
C VAL A 192 -4.84 -29.12 1.56
N VAL A 193 -4.14 -28.87 2.67
CA VAL A 193 -4.27 -27.67 3.50
C VAL A 193 -3.08 -26.75 3.22
N PHE A 194 -3.34 -25.65 2.56
CA PHE A 194 -2.33 -24.64 2.29
C PHE A 194 -2.22 -23.65 3.46
N SER A 195 -0.99 -23.43 3.94
CA SER A 195 -0.67 -22.34 4.86
C SER A 195 0.60 -21.65 4.39
N GLY A 196 0.53 -20.33 4.20
CA GLY A 196 1.64 -19.56 3.67
C GLY A 196 1.75 -18.18 4.28
N GLY A 197 2.87 -17.51 3.98
CA GLY A 197 3.19 -16.17 4.45
C GLY A 197 4.49 -16.13 5.23
N LYS A 198 4.87 -14.96 5.71
CA LYS A 198 6.05 -14.81 6.59
C LYS A 198 5.84 -15.54 7.90
N LEU A 199 6.90 -16.18 8.42
CA LEU A 199 6.89 -16.79 9.74
C LEU A 199 6.94 -15.67 10.80
N GLU A 200 5.77 -15.25 11.24
CA GLU A 200 5.57 -14.20 12.24
C GLU A 200 4.53 -14.69 13.26
N PHE A 201 4.73 -14.37 14.55
CA PHE A 201 3.83 -14.79 15.63
C PHE A 201 2.36 -14.46 15.33
N ARG A 202 2.06 -13.24 14.87
CA ARG A 202 0.70 -12.79 14.53
C ARG A 202 0.04 -13.53 13.36
N LYS A 203 0.80 -14.29 12.57
CA LYS A 203 0.28 -15.12 11.46
C LYS A 203 -0.21 -16.49 11.92
N GLY A 204 0.15 -16.90 13.13
CA GLY A 204 -0.36 -18.12 13.76
C GLY A 204 0.00 -19.42 13.04
N GLN A 205 1.13 -19.47 12.29
CA GLN A 205 1.53 -20.70 11.60
C GLN A 205 1.81 -21.84 12.57
N ASP A 206 2.26 -21.57 13.78
CA ASP A 206 2.40 -22.51 14.88
C ASP A 206 1.07 -23.18 15.26
N LEU A 207 0.00 -22.36 15.37
CA LEU A 207 -1.36 -22.84 15.64
C LEU A 207 -1.90 -23.68 14.46
N VAL A 208 -1.68 -23.23 13.23
CA VAL A 208 -2.06 -23.99 12.02
C VAL A 208 -1.36 -25.34 12.01
N LEU A 209 -0.05 -25.39 12.30
CA LEU A 209 0.72 -26.63 12.35
C LEU A 209 0.23 -27.57 13.45
N ALA A 210 -0.05 -27.06 14.65
CA ALA A 210 -0.59 -27.85 15.75
C ALA A 210 -1.97 -28.43 15.42
N ALA A 211 -2.87 -27.59 14.88
CA ALA A 211 -4.20 -28.02 14.43
C ALA A 211 -4.12 -29.05 13.30
N PHE A 212 -3.22 -28.87 12.34
CA PHE A 212 -3.02 -29.80 11.23
C PHE A 212 -2.48 -31.16 11.71
N ARG A 213 -1.57 -31.18 12.67
CA ARG A 213 -1.09 -32.44 13.29
C ARG A 213 -2.25 -33.22 13.93
N ALA A 214 -3.13 -32.54 14.67
CA ALA A 214 -4.31 -33.20 15.25
C ALA A 214 -5.30 -33.66 14.17
N PHE A 215 -5.51 -32.87 13.12
CA PHE A 215 -6.35 -33.22 11.99
C PHE A 215 -5.87 -34.48 11.26
N ARG A 216 -4.57 -34.58 10.99
CA ARG A 216 -3.95 -35.77 10.33
C ARG A 216 -4.10 -37.08 11.08
N GLN A 217 -4.30 -37.04 12.41
CA GLN A 217 -4.56 -38.30 13.17
C GLN A 217 -5.86 -38.98 12.74
N ARG A 218 -6.81 -38.23 12.19
CA ARG A 218 -8.11 -38.72 11.69
C ARG A 218 -8.20 -38.76 10.16
N HIS A 219 -7.30 -38.05 9.49
CA HIS A 219 -7.29 -37.83 8.04
C HIS A 219 -5.88 -38.02 7.49
N ALA A 220 -5.48 -39.30 7.38
CA ALA A 220 -4.13 -39.67 6.94
C ALA A 220 -3.80 -39.22 5.51
N GLU A 221 -4.84 -39.00 4.68
CA GLU A 221 -4.74 -38.50 3.31
C GLU A 221 -4.41 -37.00 3.24
N ALA A 222 -4.46 -36.24 4.36
CA ALA A 222 -4.18 -34.82 4.38
C ALA A 222 -2.68 -34.48 4.25
N LEU A 223 -2.38 -33.44 3.46
CA LEU A 223 -1.05 -32.84 3.27
C LEU A 223 -1.09 -31.38 3.63
#